data_9a4f4591eb95e61e1cda1f53e9853078
#
_entry.id   9a4f4591eb95e61e1cda1f53e9853078
#
_cell.length_a   1.000
_cell.length_b   1.000
_cell.length_c   1.000
_cell.angle_alpha   90.00
_cell.angle_beta   90.00
_cell.angle_gamma   90.00
#
_symmetry.space_group_name_H-M   'P 1'
#
loop_
_entity.id
_entity.type
_entity.pdbx_description
1 polymer ?
#
loop_
_entity_poly.entity_id
_entity_poly.type
_entity_poly.pdbx_seq_one_letter_code
_entity_poly.pdbx_strand_id
1 'polypeptide(L)'
;MALSGMGSAGNVNPNKSYEVTPAPNDSVSSLSFSPKANYLVATSWDNQVRCWEIMAGXXXXSHDQPVLCSTWKDDGSTVFTGGCDKIVKMWPLLSGGQPTQVAAHDAPVKEVAWIEQMNLLVTGSWDKTLRYWDLRQAQPVHTQQLPERCYALTVRYPLMVVGTADRNLIVYNLQTPQTEFKRIVSPLKYQTRCVAAFPDQQGFLVGSIEGRVGVHHLDDAQQGKNFTFKCHREGTDIYSVNSLNFHPVHHTFATAGSDGAFNFWDKDSKQRLKAMARCCHPIPCSTFNNDGSIFAYAVCYDWSKGAENHNPATAKTYIYLHSPQEAEVKGKPRVTTGRK
;
A
#
# COMPACT_ATOMS: atom_id res chain seq x y z
N MET A 1 -22.27 -42.85 14.76
CA MET A 1 -22.56 -41.42 14.69
C MET A 1 -21.25 -40.68 14.64
N ALA A 2 -20.90 -40.22 13.45
CA ALA A 2 -19.67 -39.45 13.28
C ALA A 2 -19.95 -38.00 13.63
N LEU A 3 -19.29 -37.52 14.67
CA LEU A 3 -19.26 -36.11 14.98
C LEU A 3 -18.44 -35.43 13.88
N SER A 4 -19.10 -34.78 12.96
CA SER A 4 -18.42 -33.91 12.03
C SER A 4 -17.74 -32.82 12.83
N GLY A 5 -16.43 -32.84 12.83
CA GLY A 5 -15.68 -31.79 13.49
C GLY A 5 -16.00 -30.45 12.89
N MET A 6 -16.58 -29.57 13.68
CA MET A 6 -16.64 -28.16 13.32
C MET A 6 -15.21 -27.66 13.25
N GLY A 7 -14.76 -27.35 12.04
CA GLY A 7 -13.47 -26.70 11.89
C GLY A 7 -13.46 -25.47 12.76
N SER A 8 -12.46 -25.35 13.62
CA SER A 8 -12.31 -24.18 14.46
C SER A 8 -12.23 -22.93 13.55
N ALA A 9 -13.16 -22.01 13.73
CA ALA A 9 -13.05 -20.71 13.08
C ALA A 9 -11.70 -20.12 13.50
N GLY A 10 -10.84 -19.83 12.53
CA GLY A 10 -9.54 -19.26 12.82
C GLY A 10 -9.67 -17.96 13.59
N ASN A 11 -8.66 -17.63 14.37
CA ASN A 11 -8.65 -16.41 15.16
C ASN A 11 -8.47 -15.20 14.23
N VAL A 12 -9.41 -14.26 14.26
CA VAL A 12 -9.32 -13.06 13.42
C VAL A 12 -8.28 -12.07 13.96
N ASN A 13 -7.94 -12.14 15.25
CA ASN A 13 -7.01 -11.19 15.88
C ASN A 13 -6.00 -11.92 16.75
N PRO A 14 -5.18 -12.83 16.16
CA PRO A 14 -4.24 -13.63 16.95
C PRO A 14 -3.11 -12.80 17.55
N ASN A 15 -2.83 -11.63 17.02
CA ASN A 15 -1.76 -10.76 17.49
C ASN A 15 -2.23 -9.78 18.56
N LYS A 16 -3.51 -9.88 18.96
CA LYS A 16 -4.11 -9.06 20.02
C LYS A 16 -3.96 -7.57 19.74
N SER A 17 -4.17 -7.18 18.48
CA SER A 17 -4.10 -5.79 18.04
C SER A 17 -5.37 -5.03 18.49
N TYR A 18 -5.24 -3.70 18.55
CA TYR A 18 -6.39 -2.85 18.84
C TYR A 18 -7.31 -2.78 17.61
N GLU A 19 -8.60 -3.00 17.82
CA GLU A 19 -9.55 -2.97 16.69
C GLU A 19 -10.13 -1.57 16.52
N VAL A 20 -10.11 -1.07 15.28
CA VAL A 20 -10.71 0.21 14.91
C VAL A 20 -12.18 -0.03 14.55
N THR A 21 -13.08 0.64 15.26
CA THR A 21 -14.51 0.49 15.04
C THR A 21 -15.16 1.86 14.86
N PRO A 22 -16.24 1.94 14.06
CA PRO A 22 -16.83 0.87 13.25
C PRO A 22 -16.00 0.61 11.98
N ALA A 23 -15.92 -0.65 11.58
CA ALA A 23 -15.20 -1.03 10.38
C ALA A 23 -16.06 -0.78 9.12
N PRO A 24 -15.43 -0.71 7.93
CA PRO A 24 -16.20 -0.65 6.70
C PRO A 24 -17.12 -1.85 6.49
N ASN A 25 -18.13 -1.66 5.65
CA ASN A 25 -19.12 -2.71 5.37
C ASN A 25 -18.67 -3.67 4.27
N ASP A 26 -17.55 -3.41 3.63
CA ASP A 26 -16.99 -4.28 2.59
C ASP A 26 -15.47 -4.16 2.67
N SER A 27 -14.76 -4.89 1.81
CA SER A 27 -13.30 -4.98 1.84
C SER A 27 -12.64 -3.61 1.79
N VAL A 28 -11.54 -3.50 2.53
CA VAL A 28 -10.73 -2.28 2.58
C VAL A 28 -9.73 -2.35 1.42
N SER A 29 -9.63 -1.26 0.67
CA SER A 29 -8.73 -1.16 -0.48
C SER A 29 -7.45 -0.40 -0.19
N SER A 30 -7.48 0.54 0.74
CA SER A 30 -6.28 1.29 1.14
C SER A 30 -6.42 1.82 2.56
N LEU A 31 -5.27 2.04 3.18
CA LEU A 31 -5.16 2.67 4.50
C LEU A 31 -4.07 3.72 4.41
N SER A 32 -4.31 4.90 4.97
CA SER A 32 -3.27 5.93 5.02
C SER A 32 -3.44 6.81 6.25
N PHE A 33 -2.32 7.11 6.90
CA PHE A 33 -2.30 8.01 8.06
C PHE A 33 -1.94 9.43 7.65
N SER A 34 -2.49 10.39 8.35
CA SER A 34 -2.05 11.77 8.24
C SER A 34 -0.57 11.89 8.56
N PRO A 35 0.17 12.71 7.82
CA PRO A 35 1.58 12.95 8.16
C PRO A 35 1.77 13.81 9.40
N LYS A 36 0.69 14.37 9.97
CA LYS A 36 0.77 15.33 11.09
C LYS A 36 0.16 14.80 12.39
N ALA A 37 -0.73 13.81 12.34
CA ALA A 37 -1.40 13.30 13.52
C ALA A 37 -1.93 11.91 13.27
N ASN A 38 -2.46 11.27 14.31
CA ASN A 38 -2.97 9.90 14.16
C ASN A 38 -4.43 9.91 13.68
N TYR A 39 -4.63 10.43 12.46
CA TYR A 39 -5.87 10.28 11.71
C TYR A 39 -5.66 9.21 10.65
N LEU A 40 -6.48 8.18 10.69
CA LEU A 40 -6.40 7.06 9.74
C LEU A 40 -7.55 7.15 8.74
N VAL A 41 -7.21 7.11 7.46
CA VAL A 41 -8.21 7.04 6.39
C VAL A 41 -8.21 5.63 5.81
N ALA A 42 -9.42 5.08 5.60
CA ALA A 42 -9.61 3.82 4.88
C ALA A 42 -10.56 4.07 3.71
N THR A 43 -10.22 3.48 2.58
CA THR A 43 -11.14 3.43 1.43
C THR A 43 -11.67 2.01 1.28
N SER A 44 -12.85 1.86 0.70
CA SER A 44 -13.52 0.57 0.71
C SER A 44 -14.33 0.31 -0.56
N TRP A 45 -14.57 -0.97 -0.81
CA TRP A 45 -15.44 -1.44 -1.88
C TRP A 45 -16.91 -1.15 -1.61
N ASP A 46 -17.25 -0.64 -0.39
CA ASP A 46 -18.59 -0.17 -0.10
C ASP A 46 -18.84 1.28 -0.54
N ASN A 47 -17.95 1.83 -1.36
CA ASN A 47 -18.02 3.19 -1.94
C ASN A 47 -17.72 4.29 -0.93
N GLN A 48 -17.34 3.95 0.29
CA GLN A 48 -17.16 4.92 1.36
C GLN A 48 -15.68 5.22 1.63
N VAL A 49 -15.43 6.43 2.06
CA VAL A 49 -14.16 6.86 2.65
C VAL A 49 -14.45 7.11 4.12
N ARG A 50 -13.64 6.54 4.99
CA ARG A 50 -13.79 6.72 6.44
C ARG A 50 -12.50 7.29 7.00
N CYS A 51 -12.64 8.17 7.97
CA CYS A 51 -11.50 8.74 8.68
C CYS A 51 -11.76 8.63 10.17
N TRP A 52 -10.82 8.06 10.89
CA TRP A 52 -10.87 7.97 12.36
C TRP A 52 -9.76 8.81 12.94
N GLU A 53 -10.11 9.63 13.92
CA GLU A 53 -9.11 10.09 14.85
C GLU A 53 -8.88 8.93 15.82
N ILE A 54 -7.66 8.41 15.84
CA ILE A 54 -7.40 7.20 16.59
C ILE A 54 -7.72 7.45 18.08
N MET A 55 -8.58 6.59 18.64
CA MET A 55 -9.12 6.63 20.00
C MET A 55 -10.22 7.68 20.20
N ALA A 56 -10.80 8.33 19.11
CA ALA A 56 -11.83 9.35 19.32
C ALA A 56 -13.07 9.16 18.45
N GLY A 57 -13.01 9.22 17.17
CA GLY A 57 -14.26 9.13 16.42
C GLY A 57 -14.07 9.04 14.91
N UNK A 58 -15.18 8.96 14.01
CA UNK A 58 -15.13 8.68 12.62
C UNK A 58 -15.89 9.64 11.80
N UNK A 59 -15.70 9.82 10.67
CA UNK A 59 -16.26 10.53 9.62
C UNK A 59 -16.43 9.70 8.41
N UNK A 60 -17.35 9.86 7.65
CA UNK A 60 -17.65 9.10 6.46
C UNK A 60 -17.99 10.05 5.35
N UNK A 61 -17.55 9.68 4.20
CA UNK A 61 -17.72 10.36 2.96
C UNK A 61 -17.93 9.33 1.93
N SER A 62 -18.26 9.72 0.61
CA SER A 62 -18.57 8.63 -0.33
C SER A 62 -18.22 9.00 -1.77
N HIS A 63 -18.02 7.97 -2.57
CA HIS A 63 -17.94 7.96 -4.02
C HIS A 63 -19.18 7.23 -4.55
N ASP A 64 -19.38 7.24 -5.88
CA ASP A 64 -20.50 6.54 -6.51
C ASP A 64 -20.17 5.07 -6.79
N GLN A 65 -18.90 4.71 -6.72
CA GLN A 65 -18.37 3.37 -6.99
C GLN A 65 -17.31 3.04 -5.96
N PRO A 66 -16.83 1.82 -5.89
CA PRO A 66 -15.75 1.46 -4.95
C PRO A 66 -14.57 2.41 -5.01
N VAL A 67 -14.02 2.71 -3.85
CA VAL A 67 -12.86 3.59 -3.70
C VAL A 67 -11.63 2.71 -3.56
N LEU A 68 -10.58 3.01 -4.31
CA LEU A 68 -9.43 2.11 -4.41
C LEU A 68 -8.14 2.64 -3.76
N CYS A 69 -8.02 3.97 -3.60
CA CYS A 69 -6.74 4.54 -3.18
C CYS A 69 -6.93 5.85 -2.44
N SER A 70 -5.93 6.21 -1.66
CA SER A 70 -5.96 7.44 -0.88
C SER A 70 -4.55 7.96 -0.64
N THR A 71 -4.46 9.27 -0.42
CA THR A 71 -3.23 9.92 0.02
C THR A 71 -3.59 11.21 0.75
N TRP A 72 -2.68 11.68 1.59
CA TRP A 72 -2.86 12.91 2.36
C TRP A 72 -2.00 14.00 1.77
N LYS A 73 -2.48 15.23 1.84
CA LYS A 73 -1.63 16.39 1.58
C LYS A 73 -0.62 16.52 2.72
N ASP A 74 0.53 17.06 2.41
CA ASP A 74 1.66 17.11 3.35
C ASP A 74 1.40 17.88 4.64
N ASP A 75 0.46 18.82 4.61
CA ASP A 75 0.11 19.60 5.81
C ASP A 75 -0.95 18.89 6.68
N GLY A 76 -1.44 17.74 6.26
CA GLY A 76 -2.43 16.99 7.02
C GLY A 76 -3.85 17.54 6.97
N SER A 77 -4.10 18.55 6.14
CA SER A 77 -5.41 19.21 6.08
C SER A 77 -6.43 18.50 5.20
N THR A 78 -5.96 17.69 4.26
CA THR A 78 -6.76 17.25 3.12
C THR A 78 -6.40 15.82 2.74
N VAL A 79 -7.43 15.06 2.35
CA VAL A 79 -7.26 13.71 1.83
C VAL A 79 -7.72 13.68 0.38
N PHE A 80 -7.00 12.93 -0.45
CA PHE A 80 -7.39 12.67 -1.84
C PHE A 80 -7.74 11.19 -1.96
N THR A 81 -8.88 10.89 -2.60
CA THR A 81 -9.30 9.49 -2.81
C THR A 81 -9.74 9.28 -4.25
N GLY A 82 -9.36 8.14 -4.81
CA GLY A 82 -9.70 7.76 -6.18
C GLY A 82 -10.30 6.37 -6.24
N GLY A 83 -11.05 6.11 -7.29
CA GLY A 83 -11.70 4.82 -7.39
C GLY A 83 -12.30 4.47 -8.74
N CYS A 84 -13.23 3.53 -8.69
CA CYS A 84 -13.86 2.95 -9.88
C CYS A 84 -14.75 3.94 -10.63
N ASP A 85 -15.15 5.03 -9.99
CA ASP A 85 -15.90 6.10 -10.66
C ASP A 85 -15.02 6.99 -11.55
N LYS A 86 -13.72 6.67 -11.64
CA LYS A 86 -12.75 7.30 -12.56
C LYS A 86 -12.33 8.70 -12.15
N ILE A 87 -12.65 9.13 -10.93
CA ILE A 87 -12.34 10.46 -10.44
C ILE A 87 -11.55 10.42 -9.16
N VAL A 88 -10.89 11.54 -8.83
CA VAL A 88 -10.31 11.77 -7.51
C VAL A 88 -11.06 12.91 -6.85
N LYS A 89 -11.47 12.69 -5.62
CA LYS A 89 -12.08 13.71 -4.77
C LYS A 89 -11.08 14.20 -3.75
N MET A 90 -11.15 15.50 -3.47
CA MET A 90 -10.38 16.17 -2.42
C MET A 90 -11.31 16.44 -1.25
N TRP A 91 -10.92 15.98 -0.07
CA TRP A 91 -11.73 16.12 1.15
C TRP A 91 -10.98 17.01 2.13
N PRO A 92 -11.41 18.27 2.32
CA PRO A 92 -10.75 19.16 3.28
C PRO A 92 -11.24 18.85 4.71
N LEU A 93 -10.71 17.80 5.29
CA LEU A 93 -11.24 17.22 6.54
C LEU A 93 -11.18 18.18 7.73
N LEU A 94 -10.10 18.96 7.84
CA LEU A 94 -9.93 19.81 9.00
C LEU A 94 -10.71 21.10 8.93
N SER A 95 -11.03 21.59 7.73
CA SER A 95 -11.75 22.85 7.57
C SER A 95 -13.26 22.65 7.45
N GLY A 96 -13.73 21.41 7.34
CA GLY A 96 -15.14 21.11 7.17
C GLY A 96 -15.72 21.53 5.83
N GLY A 97 -14.87 21.77 4.84
CA GLY A 97 -15.31 22.13 3.51
C GLY A 97 -15.90 20.95 2.75
N GLN A 98 -16.64 21.26 1.68
CA GLN A 98 -17.25 20.22 0.86
C GLN A 98 -16.21 19.52 -0.01
N PRO A 99 -16.38 18.22 -0.26
CA PRO A 99 -15.49 17.52 -1.19
C PRO A 99 -15.65 18.04 -2.61
N THR A 100 -14.53 18.09 -3.33
CA THR A 100 -14.54 18.54 -4.72
C THR A 100 -13.78 17.55 -5.59
N GLN A 101 -14.20 17.45 -6.85
CA GLN A 101 -13.46 16.64 -7.82
C GLN A 101 -12.23 17.42 -8.28
N VAL A 102 -11.05 16.78 -8.22
CA VAL A 102 -9.79 17.44 -8.61
C VAL A 102 -9.05 16.70 -9.72
N ALA A 103 -9.48 15.49 -10.08
CA ALA A 103 -8.80 14.72 -11.14
C ALA A 103 -9.79 13.76 -11.78
N ALA A 104 -9.47 13.34 -13.00
CA ALA A 104 -10.28 12.38 -13.75
C ALA A 104 -9.42 11.55 -14.69
N HIS A 105 -9.89 10.35 -14.96
CA HIS A 105 -9.29 9.41 -15.90
C HIS A 105 -10.40 8.76 -16.74
N ASP A 106 -10.00 7.95 -17.71
CA ASP A 106 -10.96 7.24 -18.58
C ASP A 106 -11.28 5.82 -18.07
N ALA A 107 -10.66 5.42 -16.97
CA ALA A 107 -10.86 4.13 -16.31
C ALA A 107 -10.60 4.31 -14.81
N PRO A 108 -10.84 3.28 -13.98
CA PRO A 108 -10.63 3.40 -12.54
C PRO A 108 -9.27 3.98 -12.16
N VAL A 109 -9.27 4.82 -11.13
CA VAL A 109 -8.05 5.40 -10.56
C VAL A 109 -7.54 4.42 -9.51
N LYS A 110 -6.38 3.84 -9.77
CA LYS A 110 -5.81 2.79 -8.92
C LYS A 110 -4.83 3.32 -7.89
N GLU A 111 -4.14 4.43 -8.20
CA GLU A 111 -3.13 4.99 -7.31
C GLU A 111 -3.18 6.51 -7.32
N VAL A 112 -2.93 7.10 -6.15
CA VAL A 112 -2.77 8.56 -6.00
C VAL A 112 -1.60 8.82 -5.07
N ALA A 113 -0.89 9.92 -5.30
CA ALA A 113 0.16 10.38 -4.39
C ALA A 113 0.27 11.89 -4.48
N TRP A 114 0.47 12.53 -3.33
CA TRP A 114 0.71 13.96 -3.25
C TRP A 114 2.21 14.20 -3.29
N ILE A 115 2.65 15.06 -4.21
CA ILE A 115 4.07 15.37 -4.37
C ILE A 115 4.29 16.79 -3.85
N GLU A 116 4.66 16.89 -2.59
CA GLU A 116 4.81 18.16 -1.88
C GLU A 116 5.77 19.10 -2.61
N GLN A 117 6.92 18.59 -3.04
CA GLN A 117 7.97 19.39 -3.65
C GLN A 117 7.55 20.01 -4.99
N MET A 118 6.56 19.41 -5.65
CA MET A 118 6.03 19.92 -6.92
C MET A 118 4.71 20.64 -6.74
N ASN A 119 4.10 20.51 -5.57
CA ASN A 119 2.75 20.98 -5.29
C ASN A 119 1.75 20.41 -6.32
N LEU A 120 1.90 19.15 -6.63
CA LEU A 120 1.07 18.42 -7.60
C LEU A 120 0.57 17.11 -7.03
N LEU A 121 -0.61 16.71 -7.49
CA LEU A 121 -1.14 15.38 -7.26
C LEU A 121 -0.79 14.52 -8.47
N VAL A 122 -0.28 13.30 -8.26
CA VAL A 122 -0.12 12.35 -9.34
C VAL A 122 -1.15 11.24 -9.18
N THR A 123 -1.78 10.86 -10.29
CA THR A 123 -2.78 9.79 -10.31
C THR A 123 -2.39 8.76 -11.36
N GLY A 124 -2.59 7.48 -11.03
CA GLY A 124 -2.32 6.38 -11.94
C GLY A 124 -3.57 5.55 -12.14
N SER A 125 -3.81 5.14 -13.39
CA SER A 125 -5.10 4.56 -13.75
C SER A 125 -4.96 3.32 -14.61
N TRP A 126 -6.04 2.53 -14.65
CA TRP A 126 -6.18 1.43 -15.59
C TRP A 126 -6.39 1.93 -17.03
N ASP A 127 -6.51 3.25 -17.23
CA ASP A 127 -6.54 3.82 -18.58
C ASP A 127 -5.15 3.91 -19.21
N LYS A 128 -4.12 3.39 -18.52
CA LYS A 128 -2.73 3.36 -18.99
C LYS A 128 -2.07 4.73 -19.02
N THR A 129 -2.48 5.61 -18.09
CA THR A 129 -1.84 6.92 -17.94
C THR A 129 -1.52 7.23 -16.49
N LEU A 130 -0.48 8.07 -16.33
CA LEU A 130 -0.28 8.89 -15.14
C LEU A 130 -0.69 10.30 -15.51
N ARG A 131 -1.35 11.02 -14.61
CA ARG A 131 -1.70 12.41 -14.80
C ARG A 131 -1.26 13.21 -13.60
N TYR A 132 -0.75 14.42 -13.86
CA TYR A 132 -0.28 15.33 -12.81
C TYR A 132 -1.22 16.52 -12.75
N TRP A 133 -1.63 16.89 -11.54
CA TRP A 133 -2.70 17.86 -11.34
C TRP A 133 -2.25 18.97 -10.41
N ASP A 134 -2.39 20.22 -10.89
CA ASP A 134 -2.32 21.41 -10.07
C ASP A 134 -3.75 21.68 -9.62
N LEU A 135 -3.98 21.75 -8.30
CA LEU A 135 -5.34 21.86 -7.76
C LEU A 135 -6.06 23.14 -8.19
N ARG A 136 -5.31 24.10 -8.73
CA ARG A 136 -5.88 25.37 -9.22
C ARG A 136 -6.39 25.28 -10.66
N GLN A 137 -6.20 24.14 -11.33
CA GLN A 137 -6.53 23.96 -12.74
C GLN A 137 -7.41 22.75 -12.94
N ALA A 138 -8.34 22.82 -13.91
CA ALA A 138 -9.25 21.72 -14.21
C ALA A 138 -8.59 20.62 -15.04
N GLN A 139 -7.60 20.96 -15.86
CA GLN A 139 -6.94 19.99 -16.73
C GLN A 139 -5.61 19.56 -16.12
N PRO A 140 -5.15 18.34 -16.42
CA PRO A 140 -3.83 17.93 -15.91
C PRO A 140 -2.73 18.79 -16.52
N VAL A 141 -1.69 19.08 -15.73
CA VAL A 141 -0.54 19.83 -16.23
C VAL A 141 0.37 18.95 -17.08
N HIS A 142 0.26 17.64 -16.93
CA HIS A 142 1.03 16.68 -17.71
C HIS A 142 0.31 15.33 -17.67
N THR A 143 0.29 14.63 -18.80
CA THR A 143 -0.20 13.28 -18.93
C THR A 143 0.91 12.40 -19.49
N GLN A 144 1.24 11.33 -18.78
CA GLN A 144 2.29 10.41 -19.18
C GLN A 144 1.67 9.07 -19.57
N GLN A 145 1.93 8.64 -20.79
CA GLN A 145 1.44 7.35 -21.27
C GLN A 145 2.24 6.22 -20.62
N LEU A 146 1.53 5.18 -20.16
CA LEU A 146 2.12 3.95 -19.64
C LEU A 146 1.96 2.82 -20.65
N PRO A 147 2.83 1.80 -20.61
CA PRO A 147 2.69 0.67 -21.55
C PRO A 147 1.49 -0.22 -21.25
N GLU A 148 0.96 -0.19 -20.02
CA GLU A 148 -0.16 -1.00 -19.58
C GLU A 148 -0.81 -0.34 -18.37
N ARG A 149 -1.88 -0.94 -17.84
CA ARG A 149 -2.62 -0.43 -16.66
C ARG A 149 -1.68 -0.21 -15.49
N CYS A 150 -1.92 0.87 -14.76
CA CYS A 150 -1.18 1.15 -13.54
C CYS A 150 -1.68 0.25 -12.41
N TYR A 151 -0.79 -0.56 -11.83
CA TYR A 151 -1.14 -1.44 -10.72
C TYR A 151 -0.55 -0.98 -9.39
N ALA A 152 0.56 -0.25 -9.42
CA ALA A 152 1.23 0.15 -8.19
C ALA A 152 2.03 1.43 -8.43
N LEU A 153 2.20 2.22 -7.37
CA LEU A 153 2.93 3.47 -7.46
C LEU A 153 3.49 3.82 -6.09
N THR A 154 4.72 4.34 -6.08
CA THR A 154 5.34 4.83 -4.85
C THR A 154 6.13 6.10 -5.17
N VAL A 155 6.03 7.09 -4.29
CA VAL A 155 6.75 8.34 -4.44
C VAL A 155 7.59 8.60 -3.19
N ARG A 156 8.87 8.86 -3.42
CA ARG A 156 9.78 9.42 -2.41
C ARG A 156 10.65 10.42 -3.14
N TYR A 157 10.14 11.63 -3.26
CA TYR A 157 10.73 12.64 -4.11
C TYR A 157 12.26 12.70 -3.97
N PRO A 158 13.03 12.75 -5.06
CA PRO A 158 12.57 12.84 -6.45
C PRO A 158 12.27 11.51 -7.13
N LEU A 159 12.32 10.40 -6.41
CA LEU A 159 12.06 9.07 -6.96
C LEU A 159 10.56 8.79 -7.02
N MET A 160 10.12 8.28 -8.17
CA MET A 160 8.80 7.65 -8.31
C MET A 160 8.97 6.36 -9.09
N VAL A 161 8.29 5.31 -8.64
CA VAL A 161 8.30 4.02 -9.34
C VAL A 161 6.85 3.61 -9.59
N VAL A 162 6.58 3.17 -10.82
CA VAL A 162 5.26 2.72 -11.24
C VAL A 162 5.37 1.27 -11.71
N GLY A 163 4.50 0.41 -11.19
CA GLY A 163 4.38 -0.97 -11.64
C GLY A 163 3.14 -1.10 -12.53
N THR A 164 3.31 -1.69 -13.71
CA THR A 164 2.23 -1.84 -14.67
C THR A 164 1.87 -3.32 -14.87
N ALA A 165 0.71 -3.54 -15.52
CA ALA A 165 0.13 -4.90 -15.65
C ALA A 165 1.01 -5.85 -16.47
N ASP A 166 1.92 -5.33 -17.28
CA ASP A 166 2.84 -6.11 -18.11
C ASP A 166 4.16 -6.41 -17.39
N ARG A 167 4.22 -6.23 -16.07
CA ARG A 167 5.38 -6.45 -15.22
C ARG A 167 6.52 -5.45 -15.44
N ASN A 168 6.27 -4.34 -16.11
CA ASN A 168 7.26 -3.26 -16.17
C ASN A 168 7.28 -2.51 -14.84
N LEU A 169 8.48 -2.09 -14.45
CA LEU A 169 8.71 -1.20 -13.32
C LEU A 169 9.38 0.04 -13.92
N ILE A 170 8.66 1.15 -13.91
CA ILE A 170 9.11 2.36 -14.60
C ILE A 170 9.52 3.37 -13.55
N VAL A 171 10.77 3.81 -13.64
CA VAL A 171 11.38 4.71 -12.68
C VAL A 171 11.43 6.12 -13.28
N TYR A 172 10.98 7.08 -12.49
CA TYR A 172 11.01 8.49 -12.86
C TYR A 172 11.85 9.27 -11.87
N ASN A 173 12.61 10.22 -12.39
CA ASN A 173 13.16 11.31 -11.60
C ASN A 173 12.19 12.48 -11.73
N LEU A 174 11.50 12.81 -10.65
CA LEU A 174 10.44 13.82 -10.68
C LEU A 174 10.95 15.25 -10.92
N GLN A 175 12.26 15.44 -10.95
CA GLN A 175 12.83 16.72 -11.40
C GLN A 175 12.68 16.87 -12.92
N THR A 176 12.52 15.76 -13.63
CA THR A 176 12.23 15.73 -15.08
C THR A 176 11.15 14.68 -15.35
N PRO A 177 9.91 14.94 -14.94
CA PRO A 177 8.87 13.91 -14.99
C PRO A 177 8.40 13.52 -16.40
N GLN A 178 8.77 14.31 -17.42
CA GLN A 178 8.33 14.07 -18.78
C GLN A 178 9.02 12.87 -19.44
N THR A 179 10.16 12.42 -18.89
CA THR A 179 10.89 11.29 -19.43
C THR A 179 11.13 10.24 -18.37
N GLU A 180 11.10 8.97 -18.79
CA GLU A 180 11.46 7.88 -17.90
C GLU A 180 12.97 7.97 -17.58
N PHE A 181 13.31 7.76 -16.33
CA PHE A 181 14.71 7.63 -15.94
C PHE A 181 15.23 6.24 -16.30
N LYS A 182 14.41 5.21 -16.06
CA LYS A 182 14.81 3.83 -16.27
C LYS A 182 13.55 2.96 -16.35
N ARG A 183 13.59 1.93 -17.16
CA ARG A 183 12.50 0.96 -17.22
C ARG A 183 13.11 -0.44 -17.12
N ILE A 184 12.58 -1.24 -16.21
CA ILE A 184 13.01 -2.63 -16.06
C ILE A 184 11.81 -3.55 -16.07
N VAL A 185 12.01 -4.79 -16.47
CA VAL A 185 11.03 -5.84 -16.27
C VAL A 185 11.24 -6.39 -14.87
N SER A 186 10.17 -6.56 -14.13
CA SER A 186 10.25 -7.05 -12.75
C SER A 186 11.09 -8.32 -12.66
N PRO A 187 11.93 -8.47 -11.63
CA PRO A 187 12.62 -9.74 -11.40
C PRO A 187 11.67 -10.86 -10.99
N LEU A 188 10.42 -10.52 -10.62
CA LEU A 188 9.39 -11.49 -10.24
C LEU A 188 8.60 -11.88 -11.47
N LYS A 189 8.23 -13.16 -11.55
CA LYS A 189 7.68 -13.74 -12.79
C LYS A 189 6.19 -13.51 -12.98
N TYR A 190 5.49 -13.06 -11.93
CA TYR A 190 4.02 -12.95 -11.96
C TYR A 190 3.60 -11.52 -11.63
N GLN A 191 2.30 -11.31 -11.61
CA GLN A 191 1.70 -9.98 -11.50
C GLN A 191 2.19 -9.18 -10.30
N THR A 192 2.63 -7.95 -10.57
CA THR A 192 3.01 -6.99 -9.52
C THR A 192 1.77 -6.53 -8.74
N ARG A 193 1.90 -6.49 -7.42
CA ARG A 193 0.84 -6.01 -6.55
C ARG A 193 1.19 -4.72 -5.84
N CYS A 194 2.46 -4.53 -5.50
CA CYS A 194 2.87 -3.38 -4.70
C CYS A 194 4.33 -3.03 -4.95
N VAL A 195 4.64 -1.78 -4.69
CA VAL A 195 6.01 -1.26 -4.76
C VAL A 195 6.22 -0.31 -3.58
N ALA A 196 7.47 -0.15 -3.14
CA ALA A 196 7.79 0.80 -2.09
C ALA A 196 9.22 1.32 -2.30
N ALA A 197 9.36 2.63 -2.48
CA ALA A 197 10.67 3.25 -2.63
C ALA A 197 11.46 3.16 -1.32
N PHE A 198 12.77 2.98 -1.43
CA PHE A 198 13.64 3.00 -0.24
C PHE A 198 13.60 4.39 0.40
N PRO A 199 13.72 4.46 1.72
CA PRO A 199 13.78 5.78 2.38
C PRO A 199 14.92 6.67 1.89
N ASP A 200 16.04 6.10 1.40
CA ASP A 200 17.16 6.88 0.88
C ASP A 200 17.04 7.16 -0.62
N GLN A 201 15.93 6.81 -1.26
CA GLN A 201 15.64 7.01 -2.67
C GLN A 201 16.62 6.30 -3.62
N GLN A 202 17.38 5.31 -3.15
CA GLN A 202 18.39 4.63 -3.97
C GLN A 202 17.88 3.34 -4.61
N GLY A 203 16.62 3.00 -4.39
CA GLY A 203 16.04 1.80 -4.96
C GLY A 203 14.62 1.59 -4.47
N PHE A 204 14.12 0.39 -4.67
CA PHE A 204 12.75 0.09 -4.30
C PHE A 204 12.54 -1.41 -4.08
N LEU A 205 11.42 -1.72 -3.43
CA LEU A 205 10.91 -3.07 -3.27
C LEU A 205 9.77 -3.29 -4.25
N VAL A 206 9.62 -4.52 -4.73
CA VAL A 206 8.45 -4.93 -5.52
C VAL A 206 7.91 -6.23 -4.96
N GLY A 207 6.58 -6.32 -4.83
CA GLY A 207 5.91 -7.52 -4.37
C GLY A 207 4.94 -8.03 -5.43
N SER A 208 4.79 -9.35 -5.52
CA SER A 208 3.93 -9.97 -6.53
C SER A 208 2.99 -11.00 -5.92
N ILE A 209 2.11 -11.53 -6.76
CA ILE A 209 1.15 -12.57 -6.35
C ILE A 209 1.83 -13.92 -6.06
N GLU A 210 3.13 -14.04 -6.34
CA GLU A 210 3.84 -15.33 -6.19
C GLU A 210 4.52 -15.51 -4.82
N GLY A 211 4.18 -14.68 -3.81
CA GLY A 211 4.81 -14.80 -2.49
C GLY A 211 6.31 -14.54 -2.55
N ARG A 212 6.68 -13.47 -3.23
CA ARG A 212 8.07 -13.03 -3.34
C ARG A 212 8.15 -11.52 -3.32
N VAL A 213 9.29 -11.04 -2.84
CA VAL A 213 9.65 -9.61 -2.87
C VAL A 213 10.99 -9.49 -3.57
N GLY A 214 11.11 -8.49 -4.43
CA GLY A 214 12.38 -8.12 -5.05
C GLY A 214 12.92 -6.86 -4.41
N VAL A 215 14.23 -6.84 -4.18
CA VAL A 215 14.98 -5.69 -3.66
C VAL A 215 15.85 -5.20 -4.82
N HIS A 216 15.60 -4.00 -5.30
CA HIS A 216 16.25 -3.50 -6.51
C HIS A 216 16.88 -2.14 -6.27
N HIS A 217 18.16 -2.01 -6.67
CA HIS A 217 18.92 -0.77 -6.56
C HIS A 217 18.96 -0.07 -7.92
N LEU A 218 18.84 1.25 -7.94
CA LEU A 218 18.80 2.03 -9.18
C LEU A 218 20.18 2.15 -9.84
N ASP A 219 21.23 2.28 -9.03
CA ASP A 219 22.60 2.43 -9.53
C ASP A 219 23.07 1.11 -10.12
N ASP A 220 23.47 1.11 -11.38
CA ASP A 220 23.98 -0.10 -12.05
C ASP A 220 25.20 -0.67 -11.33
N ALA A 221 26.00 0.16 -10.67
CA ALA A 221 27.15 -0.30 -9.88
C ALA A 221 26.73 -1.08 -8.64
N GLN A 222 25.45 -0.99 -8.23
CA GLN A 222 24.92 -1.69 -7.05
C GLN A 222 24.09 -2.92 -7.41
N GLN A 223 24.09 -3.33 -8.68
CA GLN A 223 23.27 -4.47 -9.14
C GLN A 223 23.58 -5.76 -8.40
N GLY A 224 24.82 -5.93 -7.94
CA GLY A 224 25.21 -7.09 -7.15
C GLY A 224 24.50 -7.20 -5.81
N LYS A 225 23.87 -6.12 -5.36
CA LYS A 225 23.08 -6.09 -4.11
C LYS A 225 21.61 -6.40 -4.32
N ASN A 226 21.18 -6.57 -5.57
CA ASN A 226 19.79 -6.94 -5.87
C ASN A 226 19.55 -8.38 -5.48
N PHE A 227 18.37 -8.65 -4.91
CA PHE A 227 17.99 -10.04 -4.60
C PHE A 227 16.48 -10.14 -4.52
N THR A 228 15.99 -11.39 -4.52
CA THR A 228 14.59 -11.69 -4.27
C THR A 228 14.53 -12.68 -3.11
N PHE A 229 13.39 -12.66 -2.41
CA PHE A 229 13.20 -13.63 -1.32
C PHE A 229 11.75 -14.08 -1.27
N LYS A 230 11.55 -15.29 -0.77
CA LYS A 230 10.23 -15.90 -0.61
C LYS A 230 9.61 -15.47 0.71
N CYS A 231 8.30 -15.26 0.69
CA CYS A 231 7.51 -14.90 1.87
C CYS A 231 6.05 -15.26 1.63
N HIS A 232 5.25 -15.22 2.69
CA HIS A 232 3.80 -15.48 2.61
C HIS A 232 3.51 -16.82 1.95
N ARG A 233 4.13 -17.86 2.48
CA ARG A 233 3.99 -19.24 2.01
C ARG A 233 3.71 -20.16 3.17
N GLU A 234 2.97 -21.25 2.91
CA GLU A 234 2.76 -22.29 3.89
C GLU A 234 2.78 -23.64 3.15
N GLY A 235 3.83 -24.43 3.37
CA GLY A 235 4.03 -25.65 2.62
C GLY A 235 4.20 -25.35 1.14
N THR A 236 3.36 -25.96 0.31
CA THR A 236 3.34 -25.70 -1.13
C THR A 236 2.39 -24.57 -1.53
N ASP A 237 1.64 -24.03 -0.57
CA ASP A 237 0.70 -22.93 -0.85
C ASP A 237 1.44 -21.61 -0.90
N ILE A 238 1.14 -20.83 -1.92
CA ILE A 238 1.80 -19.55 -2.20
C ILE A 238 0.73 -18.47 -2.20
N TYR A 239 1.02 -17.36 -1.49
CA TYR A 239 0.05 -16.27 -1.32
C TYR A 239 0.62 -14.95 -1.83
N SER A 240 -0.27 -14.08 -2.27
CA SER A 240 0.11 -12.77 -2.77
C SER A 240 0.72 -11.89 -1.67
N VAL A 241 1.75 -11.12 -2.03
CA VAL A 241 2.25 -10.01 -1.22
C VAL A 241 1.44 -8.78 -1.64
N ASN A 242 0.55 -8.33 -0.77
CA ASN A 242 -0.39 -7.26 -1.11
C ASN A 242 0.11 -5.86 -0.74
N SER A 243 1.03 -5.76 0.21
CA SER A 243 1.42 -4.46 0.75
C SER A 243 2.86 -4.49 1.24
N LEU A 244 3.57 -3.39 0.99
CA LEU A 244 4.96 -3.17 1.41
C LEU A 244 5.04 -1.78 2.02
N ASN A 245 5.59 -1.68 3.22
CA ASN A 245 5.69 -0.39 3.92
C ASN A 245 7.02 -0.30 4.65
N PHE A 246 7.78 0.76 4.42
CA PHE A 246 8.99 1.03 5.20
C PHE A 246 8.64 1.71 6.52
N HIS A 247 9.30 1.27 7.59
CA HIS A 247 9.23 1.94 8.87
C HIS A 247 9.92 3.30 8.74
N PRO A 248 9.25 4.39 9.15
CA PRO A 248 9.79 5.74 8.88
C PRO A 248 11.07 6.08 9.64
N VAL A 249 11.35 5.38 10.73
CA VAL A 249 12.53 5.67 11.57
C VAL A 249 13.62 4.62 11.37
N HIS A 250 13.26 3.34 11.42
CA HIS A 250 14.26 2.27 11.37
C HIS A 250 14.61 1.83 9.95
N HIS A 251 13.78 2.20 8.95
CA HIS A 251 14.02 1.90 7.54
C HIS A 251 14.06 0.40 7.24
N THR A 252 13.49 -0.39 8.12
CA THR A 252 13.12 -1.78 7.88
C THR A 252 11.72 -1.78 7.29
N PHE A 253 11.20 -2.92 6.89
CA PHE A 253 9.92 -2.88 6.19
C PHE A 253 9.00 -4.02 6.59
N ALA A 254 7.71 -3.80 6.35
CA ALA A 254 6.67 -4.78 6.55
C ALA A 254 6.21 -5.33 5.22
N THR A 255 5.92 -6.63 5.19
CA THR A 255 5.12 -7.25 4.13
C THR A 255 3.80 -7.70 4.73
N ALA A 256 2.72 -7.63 3.95
CA ALA A 256 1.41 -8.14 4.35
C ALA A 256 0.81 -8.89 3.17
N GLY A 257 0.12 -9.99 3.43
CA GLY A 257 -0.27 -10.86 2.35
C GLY A 257 -1.60 -11.56 2.50
N SER A 258 -1.96 -12.28 1.43
CA SER A 258 -3.22 -13.02 1.34
C SER A 258 -3.31 -14.19 2.31
N ASP A 259 -2.19 -14.59 2.91
CA ASP A 259 -2.15 -15.64 3.92
C ASP A 259 -2.62 -15.15 5.31
N GLY A 260 -2.95 -13.87 5.44
CA GLY A 260 -3.37 -13.30 6.72
C GLY A 260 -2.21 -12.90 7.62
N ALA A 261 -0.99 -12.89 7.10
CA ALA A 261 0.20 -12.57 7.89
C ALA A 261 0.77 -11.22 7.51
N PHE A 262 1.38 -10.56 8.49
CA PHE A 262 2.32 -9.48 8.23
C PHE A 262 3.62 -9.79 8.96
N ASN A 263 4.73 -9.40 8.37
CA ASN A 263 6.07 -9.71 8.88
C ASN A 263 6.95 -8.49 8.74
N PHE A 264 7.97 -8.39 9.58
CA PHE A 264 8.95 -7.29 9.49
C PHE A 264 10.30 -7.84 9.05
N TRP A 265 11.00 -7.08 8.21
CA TRP A 265 12.22 -7.50 7.52
C TRP A 265 13.27 -6.41 7.49
N ASP A 266 14.53 -6.82 7.44
CA ASP A 266 15.68 -5.92 7.26
C ASP A 266 16.37 -6.29 5.94
N LYS A 267 16.28 -5.39 4.93
CA LYS A 267 16.89 -5.68 3.63
C LYS A 267 18.42 -5.66 3.69
N ASP A 268 18.98 -4.87 4.59
CA ASP A 268 20.45 -4.73 4.66
C ASP A 268 21.13 -5.96 5.26
N SER A 269 20.51 -6.59 6.24
CA SER A 269 21.01 -7.86 6.79
C SER A 269 20.40 -9.08 6.10
N LYS A 270 19.39 -8.88 5.23
CA LYS A 270 18.64 -9.92 4.53
C LYS A 270 17.97 -10.89 5.50
N GLN A 271 17.42 -10.37 6.60
CA GLN A 271 16.82 -11.19 7.66
C GLN A 271 15.38 -10.79 7.94
N ARG A 272 14.57 -11.78 8.29
CA ARG A 272 13.26 -11.51 8.87
C ARG A 272 13.45 -11.13 10.32
N LEU A 273 12.88 -10.02 10.74
CA LEU A 273 12.98 -9.52 12.11
C LEU A 273 11.92 -10.12 13.00
N LYS A 274 10.69 -10.27 12.47
CA LYS A 274 9.58 -10.79 13.24
C LYS A 274 8.53 -11.37 12.31
N ALA A 275 8.10 -12.59 12.61
CA ALA A 275 6.94 -13.21 11.97
C ALA A 275 5.77 -13.08 12.92
N MET A 276 4.68 -12.49 12.43
CA MET A 276 3.46 -12.31 13.23
C MET A 276 2.52 -13.49 12.98
N ALA A 277 1.63 -13.74 13.92
CA ALA A 277 0.65 -14.82 13.78
C ALA A 277 -0.34 -14.51 12.66
N ARG A 278 -0.77 -15.55 11.94
CA ARG A 278 -1.68 -15.39 10.82
C ARG A 278 -3.10 -15.13 11.29
N CYS A 279 -3.73 -14.10 10.71
CA CYS A 279 -5.16 -13.91 10.85
C CYS A 279 -5.89 -14.91 9.95
N CYS A 280 -7.19 -15.11 10.20
CA CYS A 280 -7.96 -16.09 9.44
C CYS A 280 -8.43 -15.59 8.07
N HIS A 281 -8.19 -14.31 7.76
CA HIS A 281 -8.53 -13.71 6.48
C HIS A 281 -7.33 -12.95 5.92
N PRO A 282 -7.30 -12.68 4.59
CA PRO A 282 -6.21 -11.93 3.99
C PRO A 282 -6.01 -10.54 4.56
N ILE A 283 -4.81 -9.99 4.36
CA ILE A 283 -4.50 -8.58 4.64
C ILE A 283 -4.29 -7.89 3.30
N PRO A 284 -5.27 -7.13 2.79
CA PRO A 284 -5.11 -6.48 1.49
C PRO A 284 -4.27 -5.21 1.51
N CYS A 285 -4.18 -4.53 2.65
CA CYS A 285 -3.43 -3.27 2.74
C CYS A 285 -2.98 -3.00 4.17
N SER A 286 -1.95 -2.17 4.29
CA SER A 286 -1.35 -1.83 5.57
C SER A 286 -0.58 -0.52 5.45
N THR A 287 -0.26 0.10 6.59
CA THR A 287 0.49 1.35 6.58
C THR A 287 1.05 1.62 7.99
N PHE A 288 2.19 2.31 8.05
CA PHE A 288 2.69 2.87 9.31
C PHE A 288 2.16 4.29 9.49
N ASN A 289 2.01 4.72 10.74
CA ASN A 289 1.76 6.13 11.02
C ASN A 289 3.08 6.92 10.90
N ASN A 290 2.99 8.22 11.11
CA ASN A 290 4.09 9.13 10.80
C ASN A 290 5.40 8.81 11.53
N ASP A 291 5.34 8.35 12.78
CA ASP A 291 6.56 8.05 13.56
C ASP A 291 6.84 6.55 13.68
N GLY A 292 6.02 5.71 13.07
CA GLY A 292 6.21 4.26 13.12
C GLY A 292 5.74 3.60 14.39
N SER A 293 5.07 4.34 15.28
CA SER A 293 4.58 3.77 16.54
C SER A 293 3.32 2.92 16.36
N ILE A 294 2.67 3.01 15.20
CA ILE A 294 1.48 2.24 14.87
C ILE A 294 1.63 1.64 13.48
N PHE A 295 1.30 0.36 13.36
CA PHE A 295 1.16 -0.31 12.07
C PHE A 295 -0.30 -0.72 11.94
N ALA A 296 -1.02 -0.10 10.99
CA ALA A 296 -2.42 -0.40 10.72
C ALA A 296 -2.53 -1.42 9.60
N TYR A 297 -3.43 -2.38 9.75
CA TYR A 297 -3.67 -3.37 8.70
C TYR A 297 -5.13 -3.77 8.68
N ALA A 298 -5.63 -4.04 7.48
CA ALA A 298 -7.01 -4.50 7.29
C ALA A 298 -7.01 -6.02 7.17
N VAL A 299 -8.03 -6.66 7.73
CA VAL A 299 -8.22 -8.11 7.63
C VAL A 299 -9.59 -8.33 6.99
N CYS A 300 -9.58 -8.79 5.74
CA CYS A 300 -10.81 -8.93 4.96
C CYS A 300 -10.48 -9.62 3.64
N TYR A 301 -11.53 -9.97 2.88
CA TYR A 301 -11.32 -10.56 1.57
C TYR A 301 -10.56 -9.58 0.64
N ASP A 302 -9.62 -10.09 -0.16
CA ASP A 302 -8.73 -9.30 -1.01
C ASP A 302 -8.87 -9.64 -2.49
N TRP A 303 -9.97 -10.33 -2.87
CA TRP A 303 -10.26 -10.74 -4.25
C TRP A 303 -9.28 -11.78 -4.82
N SER A 304 -8.43 -12.37 -3.97
CA SER A 304 -7.42 -13.33 -4.43
C SER A 304 -8.01 -14.60 -5.01
N LYS A 305 -9.28 -14.89 -4.71
CA LYS A 305 -9.99 -16.07 -5.22
C LYS A 305 -11.12 -15.71 -6.17
N GLY A 306 -11.16 -14.45 -6.64
CA GLY A 306 -12.17 -13.99 -7.57
C GLY A 306 -13.45 -13.48 -6.91
N ALA A 307 -14.27 -12.78 -7.69
CA ALA A 307 -15.49 -12.15 -7.16
C ALA A 307 -16.53 -13.20 -6.71
N GLU A 308 -16.54 -14.35 -7.32
CA GLU A 308 -17.48 -15.42 -6.97
C GLU A 308 -17.26 -16.00 -5.58
N ASN A 309 -16.10 -15.73 -4.98
CA ASN A 309 -15.79 -16.20 -3.64
C ASN A 309 -16.05 -15.14 -2.56
N HIS A 310 -16.69 -14.03 -2.93
CA HIS A 310 -16.97 -12.94 -1.99
C HIS A 310 -18.48 -12.75 -1.87
N ASN A 311 -18.97 -12.80 -0.64
CA ASN A 311 -20.35 -12.49 -0.33
C ASN A 311 -20.38 -11.33 0.67
N PRO A 312 -20.64 -10.10 0.21
CA PRO A 312 -20.61 -8.93 1.10
C PRO A 312 -21.57 -9.03 2.29
N ALA A 313 -22.66 -9.81 2.15
CA ALA A 313 -23.64 -9.92 3.22
C ALA A 313 -23.11 -10.72 4.41
N THR A 314 -22.17 -11.64 4.19
CA THR A 314 -21.65 -12.50 5.25
C THR A 314 -20.16 -12.28 5.53
N ALA A 315 -19.44 -11.66 4.62
CA ALA A 315 -18.00 -11.41 4.78
C ALA A 315 -17.78 -10.37 5.88
N LYS A 316 -16.71 -10.56 6.65
CA LYS A 316 -16.39 -9.65 7.75
C LYS A 316 -15.13 -8.87 7.41
N THR A 317 -15.11 -7.62 7.86
CA THR A 317 -14.01 -6.69 7.62
C THR A 317 -13.55 -6.15 8.97
N TYR A 318 -12.23 -6.13 9.15
CA TYR A 318 -11.61 -5.61 10.36
C TYR A 318 -10.49 -4.67 10.00
N ILE A 319 -10.27 -3.68 10.85
CA ILE A 319 -9.05 -2.85 10.78
C ILE A 319 -8.41 -2.93 12.16
N TYR A 320 -7.12 -3.29 12.19
CA TYR A 320 -6.38 -3.47 13.42
C TYR A 320 -5.17 -2.55 13.47
N LEU A 321 -4.83 -2.14 14.69
CA LEU A 321 -3.62 -1.36 14.95
C LEU A 321 -2.68 -2.18 15.82
N HIS A 322 -1.47 -2.40 15.31
CA HIS A 322 -0.39 -3.05 16.05
C HIS A 322 0.60 -1.98 16.50
N SER A 323 1.06 -2.07 17.74
CA SER A 323 2.10 -1.19 18.26
C SER A 323 3.46 -1.88 18.11
N PRO A 324 4.25 -1.57 17.08
CA PRO A 324 5.52 -2.29 16.89
C PRO A 324 6.47 -2.06 18.03
N GLN A 325 7.00 -3.15 18.58
CA GLN A 325 8.05 -3.06 19.57
C GLN A 325 9.38 -2.84 18.86
N GLU A 326 10.31 -2.14 19.50
CA GLU A 326 11.58 -1.82 18.87
C GLU A 326 12.29 -3.07 18.34
N ALA A 327 12.26 -4.15 19.10
CA ALA A 327 12.90 -5.41 18.69
C ALA A 327 12.30 -6.00 17.42
N GLU A 328 11.05 -5.65 17.09
CA GLU A 328 10.38 -6.16 15.89
C GLU A 328 10.80 -5.42 14.62
N VAL A 329 11.22 -4.16 14.74
CA VAL A 329 11.43 -3.28 13.59
C VAL A 329 12.84 -2.69 13.50
N LYS A 330 13.65 -2.82 14.53
CA LYS A 330 15.03 -2.33 14.50
C LYS A 330 15.90 -3.28 13.69
N GLY A 331 16.69 -2.73 12.79
CA GLY A 331 17.56 -3.52 11.92
C GLY A 331 18.62 -4.28 12.70
N LYS A 332 19.06 -5.40 12.13
CA LYS A 332 20.11 -6.23 12.70
C LYS A 332 21.48 -5.61 12.44
N PRO A 333 22.45 -5.77 13.35
CA PRO A 333 23.81 -5.32 13.08
C PRO A 333 24.39 -6.03 11.85
N ARG A 334 25.13 -5.28 11.03
CA ARG A 334 25.85 -5.89 9.91
C ARG A 334 27.01 -6.68 10.46
N VAL A 335 27.15 -7.93 10.02
CA VAL A 335 28.33 -8.74 10.35
C VAL A 335 29.44 -8.24 9.44
N THR A 336 30.35 -7.43 10.00
CA THR A 336 31.59 -7.13 9.30
C THR A 336 32.46 -8.37 9.42
N THR A 337 32.54 -9.14 8.33
CA THR A 337 33.59 -10.13 8.22
C THR A 337 34.88 -9.35 8.10
N GLY A 338 35.56 -9.19 9.23
CA GLY A 338 36.90 -8.65 9.21
C GLY A 338 37.78 -9.64 8.45
N ARG A 339 38.27 -9.18 7.31
CA ARG A 339 39.38 -9.89 6.70
C ARG A 339 40.57 -9.70 7.64
N LYS A 340 41.02 -10.79 8.26
CA LYS A 340 42.35 -10.84 8.86
C LYS A 340 43.39 -10.87 7.74
#